data_3477fccc4ab8083e6dc08e0ec7dbaffc
#
_entry.id   3477fccc4ab8083e6dc08e0ec7dbaffc
#
_cell.length_a   1.000
_cell.length_b   1.000
_cell.length_c   1.000
_cell.angle_alpha   90.00
_cell.angle_beta   90.00
_cell.angle_gamma   90.00
#
_symmetry.space_group_name_H-M   'P 1'
#
loop_
_entity.id
_entity.type
_entity.pdbx_description
1 polymer ?
#
loop_
_entity_poly.entity_id
_entity_poly.type
_entity_poly.pdbx_seq_one_letter_code
_entity_poly.pdbx_strand_id
1 'polypeptide(L)'
;TELGAQAIWSFPADWSVVKWDGKKLAKKEDKLAKIALGAAEQSKRNCVPEVRLFEKKGEFLSELAHFDKIFIAYEETAKAGELATLARELAQVESGQKILFIFGPEGGISPSEIDAFEEAGGLKIGLGPRIMRTETAPLYALSSVSYALELNK
;
A
#
# COMPACT_ATOMS: atom_id res chain seq x y z
N THR A 1 8.57 4.80 -5.58
CA THR A 1 9.51 4.12 -6.48
C THR A 1 10.85 3.90 -5.80
N GLU A 2 11.54 4.92 -5.33
CA GLU A 2 12.91 4.87 -4.76
C GLU A 2 13.06 3.85 -3.61
N LEU A 3 12.02 3.67 -2.80
CA LEU A 3 12.01 2.77 -1.65
C LEU A 3 11.64 1.31 -1.98
N GLY A 4 11.73 0.90 -3.24
CA GLY A 4 11.62 -0.50 -3.63
C GLY A 4 10.22 -1.00 -4.01
N ALA A 5 9.17 -0.17 -4.03
CA ALA A 5 7.85 -0.63 -4.45
C ALA A 5 7.88 -1.27 -5.85
N GLN A 6 7.21 -2.41 -6.01
CA GLN A 6 7.07 -3.13 -7.26
C GLN A 6 5.79 -2.75 -8.00
N ALA A 7 4.78 -2.28 -7.28
CA ALA A 7 3.53 -1.79 -7.83
C ALA A 7 2.99 -0.64 -6.96
N ILE A 8 2.26 0.27 -7.60
CA ILE A 8 1.59 1.41 -6.97
C ILE A 8 0.18 1.44 -7.54
N TRP A 9 -0.78 1.07 -6.70
CA TRP A 9 -2.17 0.93 -7.09
C TRP A 9 -3.05 1.95 -6.38
N SER A 10 -4.08 2.43 -7.06
CA SER A 10 -5.13 3.26 -6.49
C SER A 10 -6.49 2.62 -6.73
N PHE A 11 -7.33 2.62 -5.72
CA PHE A 11 -8.71 2.12 -5.80
C PHE A 11 -9.69 3.17 -5.28
N PRO A 12 -10.97 3.14 -5.71
CA PRO A 12 -11.99 4.07 -5.24
C PRO A 12 -12.44 3.68 -3.82
N ALA A 13 -11.87 4.32 -2.81
CA ALA A 13 -12.26 4.14 -1.41
C ALA A 13 -13.59 4.83 -1.10
N ASP A 14 -14.36 4.30 -0.13
CA ASP A 14 -15.68 4.82 0.24
C ASP A 14 -15.66 6.29 0.63
N TRP A 15 -14.64 6.69 1.37
CA TRP A 15 -14.48 8.06 1.88
C TRP A 15 -13.50 8.91 1.04
N SER A 16 -13.22 8.46 -0.18
CA SER A 16 -12.42 9.26 -1.11
C SER A 16 -13.23 10.45 -1.64
N VAL A 17 -12.64 11.63 -1.59
CA VAL A 17 -13.24 12.86 -2.14
C VAL A 17 -13.18 12.86 -3.68
N VAL A 18 -12.14 12.27 -4.24
CA VAL A 18 -11.90 12.26 -5.69
C VAL A 18 -12.52 11.02 -6.32
N LYS A 19 -13.41 11.24 -7.28
CA LYS A 19 -13.97 10.20 -8.15
C LYS A 19 -13.46 10.41 -9.58
N TRP A 20 -12.96 9.34 -10.19
CA TRP A 20 -12.44 9.38 -11.54
C TRP A 20 -13.31 8.53 -12.47
N ASP A 21 -13.52 9.01 -13.70
CA ASP A 21 -14.11 8.23 -14.78
C ASP A 21 -13.03 7.52 -15.59
N GLY A 22 -13.40 6.49 -16.36
CA GLY A 22 -12.45 5.64 -17.10
C GLY A 22 -11.54 6.39 -18.07
N LYS A 23 -12.03 7.46 -18.70
CA LYS A 23 -11.20 8.27 -19.63
C LYS A 23 -10.14 9.07 -18.91
N LYS A 24 -10.48 9.59 -17.73
CA LYS A 24 -9.53 10.33 -16.88
C LYS A 24 -8.53 9.39 -16.23
N LEU A 25 -8.95 8.16 -15.88
CA LEU A 25 -8.08 7.15 -15.30
C LEU A 25 -6.91 6.80 -16.22
N ALA A 26 -7.16 6.44 -17.47
CA ALA A 26 -6.10 6.06 -18.41
C ALA A 26 -5.04 7.16 -18.57
N LYS A 27 -5.48 8.43 -18.74
CA LYS A 27 -4.56 9.58 -18.86
C LYS A 27 -3.76 9.81 -17.57
N LYS A 28 -4.37 9.60 -16.43
CA LYS A 28 -3.72 9.75 -15.12
C LYS A 28 -2.70 8.64 -14.87
N GLU A 29 -3.05 7.41 -15.21
CA GLU A 29 -2.18 6.24 -15.12
C GLU A 29 -0.93 6.42 -15.96
N ASP A 30 -1.07 6.83 -17.24
CA ASP A 30 0.05 7.18 -18.11
C ASP A 30 0.98 8.23 -17.52
N LYS A 31 0.40 9.28 -16.95
CA LYS A 31 1.19 10.33 -16.29
C LYS A 31 1.98 9.79 -15.10
N LEU A 32 1.33 9.01 -14.25
CA LEU A 32 1.97 8.43 -13.05
C LEU A 32 3.02 7.39 -13.43
N ALA A 33 2.79 6.58 -14.46
CA ALA A 33 3.76 5.63 -15.00
C ALA A 33 5.05 6.33 -15.49
N LYS A 34 4.92 7.48 -16.16
CA LYS A 34 6.08 8.30 -16.56
C LYS A 34 6.85 8.85 -15.37
N ILE A 35 6.17 9.26 -14.31
CA ILE A 35 6.80 9.70 -13.06
C ILE A 35 7.55 8.53 -12.41
N ALA A 36 6.93 7.34 -12.36
CA ALA A 36 7.55 6.14 -11.83
C ALA A 36 8.81 5.73 -12.61
N LEU A 37 8.75 5.83 -13.94
CA LEU A 37 9.91 5.59 -14.81
C LEU A 37 11.07 6.54 -14.48
N GLY A 38 10.82 7.85 -14.48
CA GLY A 38 11.86 8.84 -14.16
C GLY A 38 12.46 8.63 -12.77
N ALA A 39 11.65 8.26 -11.78
CA ALA A 39 12.14 7.94 -10.44
C ALA A 39 12.96 6.63 -10.41
N ALA A 40 12.60 5.62 -11.20
CA ALA A 40 13.37 4.39 -11.32
C ALA A 40 14.74 4.63 -11.96
N GLU A 41 14.79 5.44 -13.02
CA GLU A 41 16.04 5.84 -13.68
C GLU A 41 16.96 6.61 -12.72
N GLN A 42 16.40 7.60 -12.01
CA GLN A 42 17.15 8.42 -11.05
C GLN A 42 17.71 7.57 -9.90
N SER A 43 16.94 6.61 -9.39
CA SER A 43 17.34 5.72 -8.29
C SER A 43 18.13 4.48 -8.76
N LYS A 44 18.43 4.36 -10.06
CA LYS A 44 19.16 3.23 -10.67
C LYS A 44 18.50 1.87 -10.43
N ARG A 45 17.17 1.84 -10.39
CA ARG A 45 16.43 0.59 -10.27
C ARG A 45 16.37 -0.15 -11.61
N ASN A 46 16.47 -1.47 -11.56
CA ASN A 46 16.34 -2.35 -12.73
C ASN A 46 14.88 -2.62 -13.13
N CYS A 47 13.92 -2.18 -12.32
CA CYS A 47 12.50 -2.33 -12.60
C CYS A 47 11.75 -1.03 -12.36
N VAL A 48 10.73 -0.79 -13.17
CA VAL A 48 9.79 0.32 -13.01
C VAL A 48 8.56 -0.25 -12.30
N PRO A 49 8.05 0.38 -11.24
CA PRO A 49 6.82 -0.09 -10.59
C PRO A 49 5.65 -0.07 -11.56
N GLU A 50 4.82 -1.11 -11.52
CA GLU A 50 3.52 -1.08 -12.17
C GLU A 50 2.67 0.02 -11.53
N VAL A 51 2.08 0.87 -12.34
CA VAL A 51 1.07 1.84 -11.88
C VAL A 51 -0.29 1.39 -12.41
N ARG A 52 -1.26 1.21 -11.51
CA ARG A 52 -2.61 0.80 -11.87
C ARG A 52 -3.66 1.57 -11.09
N LEU A 53 -4.64 2.09 -11.79
CA LEU A 53 -5.76 2.83 -11.21
C LEU A 53 -7.05 2.05 -11.47
N PHE A 54 -7.62 1.47 -10.44
CA PHE A 54 -8.87 0.71 -10.54
C PHE A 54 -10.07 1.66 -10.66
N GLU A 55 -10.94 1.43 -11.62
CA GLU A 55 -12.19 2.17 -11.74
C GLU A 55 -13.22 1.70 -10.71
N LYS A 56 -13.22 0.40 -10.41
CA LYS A 56 -14.16 -0.23 -9.48
C LYS A 56 -13.43 -0.90 -8.33
N LYS A 57 -13.95 -0.72 -7.12
CA LYS A 57 -13.43 -1.37 -5.92
C LYS A 57 -13.40 -2.90 -6.03
N GLY A 58 -14.43 -3.52 -6.63
CA GLY A 58 -14.49 -4.97 -6.81
C GLY A 58 -13.32 -5.53 -7.63
N GLU A 59 -12.80 -4.78 -8.60
CA GLU A 59 -11.61 -5.17 -9.36
C GLU A 59 -10.38 -5.20 -8.47
N PHE A 60 -10.20 -4.21 -7.61
CA PHE A 60 -9.11 -4.20 -6.62
C PHE A 60 -9.25 -5.36 -5.63
N LEU A 61 -10.44 -5.60 -5.09
CA LEU A 61 -10.67 -6.67 -4.13
C LEU A 61 -10.34 -8.06 -4.71
N SER A 62 -10.60 -8.29 -5.99
CA SER A 62 -10.26 -9.56 -6.67
C SER A 62 -8.75 -9.80 -6.78
N GLU A 63 -7.93 -8.76 -6.74
CA GLU A 63 -6.47 -8.89 -6.78
C GLU A 63 -5.87 -9.31 -5.43
N LEU A 64 -6.58 -9.14 -4.32
CA LEU A 64 -6.06 -9.41 -2.97
C LEU A 64 -5.61 -10.87 -2.80
N ALA A 65 -6.27 -11.81 -3.46
CA ALA A 65 -5.91 -13.23 -3.43
C ALA A 65 -4.52 -13.55 -4.01
N HIS A 66 -3.89 -12.61 -4.71
CA HIS A 66 -2.56 -12.79 -5.29
C HIS A 66 -1.41 -12.41 -4.35
N PHE A 67 -1.71 -11.98 -3.13
CA PHE A 67 -0.71 -11.55 -2.15
C PHE A 67 -0.59 -12.55 -1.00
N ASP A 68 0.63 -12.79 -0.56
CA ASP A 68 0.93 -13.68 0.56
C ASP A 68 0.72 -12.99 1.92
N LYS A 69 0.95 -11.68 1.96
CA LYS A 69 0.70 -10.84 3.14
C LYS A 69 0.03 -9.54 2.74
N ILE A 70 -1.04 -9.19 3.46
CA ILE A 70 -1.80 -7.96 3.25
C ILE A 70 -1.80 -7.19 4.57
N PHE A 71 -1.28 -5.98 4.57
CA PHE A 71 -1.23 -5.08 5.71
C PHE A 71 -2.14 -3.88 5.49
N ILE A 72 -3.04 -3.65 6.42
CA ILE A 72 -3.98 -2.51 6.41
C ILE A 72 -3.44 -1.48 7.40
N ALA A 73 -2.94 -0.36 6.91
CA ALA A 73 -2.52 0.75 7.76
C ALA A 73 -3.76 1.42 8.38
N TYR A 74 -4.04 1.06 9.63
CA TYR A 74 -5.25 1.48 10.33
C TYR A 74 -4.90 2.21 11.62
N GLU A 75 -5.23 3.50 11.66
CA GLU A 75 -4.84 4.39 12.76
C GLU A 75 -5.35 3.95 14.12
N GLU A 76 -6.59 3.43 14.18
CA GLU A 76 -7.19 2.97 15.45
C GLU A 76 -6.40 1.82 16.09
N THR A 77 -5.72 0.99 15.27
CA THR A 77 -4.85 -0.08 15.78
C THR A 77 -3.65 0.50 16.55
N ALA A 78 -3.04 1.56 16.00
CA ALA A 78 -1.93 2.24 16.68
C ALA A 78 -2.39 2.96 17.95
N LYS A 79 -3.58 3.59 17.93
CA LYS A 79 -4.20 4.21 19.12
C LYS A 79 -4.50 3.20 20.21
N ALA A 80 -4.87 1.98 19.87
CA ALA A 80 -5.09 0.87 20.80
C ALA A 80 -3.78 0.30 21.39
N GLY A 81 -2.62 0.85 21.00
CA GLY A 81 -1.30 0.44 21.54
C GLY A 81 -0.68 -0.78 20.85
N GLU A 82 -1.27 -1.25 19.75
CA GLU A 82 -0.69 -2.35 18.97
C GLU A 82 0.35 -1.78 17.98
N LEU A 83 1.64 -2.01 18.25
CA LEU A 83 2.77 -1.48 17.47
C LEU A 83 3.73 -2.57 16.98
N ALA A 84 3.53 -3.81 17.36
CA ALA A 84 4.48 -4.91 17.12
C ALA A 84 4.11 -5.79 15.92
N THR A 85 2.87 -5.76 15.46
CA THR A 85 2.39 -6.68 14.41
C THR A 85 3.21 -6.55 13.13
N LEU A 86 3.45 -5.34 12.64
CA LEU A 86 4.24 -5.16 11.43
C LEU A 86 5.65 -5.75 11.57
N ALA A 87 6.34 -5.48 12.66
CA ALA A 87 7.70 -5.98 12.89
C ALA A 87 7.72 -7.53 12.97
N ARG A 88 6.78 -8.11 13.70
CA ARG A 88 6.64 -9.57 13.82
C ARG A 88 6.36 -10.23 12.48
N GLU A 89 5.45 -9.69 11.70
CA GLU A 89 5.07 -10.24 10.41
C GLU A 89 6.19 -10.09 9.36
N LEU A 90 6.90 -8.95 9.35
CA LEU A 90 8.04 -8.76 8.46
C LEU A 90 9.20 -9.72 8.78
N ALA A 91 9.40 -10.08 10.05
CA ALA A 91 10.40 -11.06 10.44
C ALA A 91 10.13 -12.48 9.92
N GLN A 92 8.91 -12.75 9.47
CA GLN A 92 8.46 -14.04 8.93
C GLN A 92 8.35 -14.05 7.40
N VAL A 93 8.70 -12.96 6.75
CA VAL A 93 8.62 -12.87 5.28
C VAL A 93 9.75 -13.66 4.64
N GLU A 94 9.39 -14.53 3.71
CA GLU A 94 10.31 -15.33 2.92
C GLU A 94 10.56 -14.72 1.54
N SER A 95 11.69 -15.06 0.96
CA SER A 95 12.04 -14.59 -0.38
C SER A 95 11.00 -15.03 -1.42
N GLY A 96 10.57 -14.10 -2.27
CA GLY A 96 9.57 -14.34 -3.31
C GLY A 96 8.12 -14.08 -2.89
N GLN A 97 7.85 -13.88 -1.60
CA GLN A 97 6.51 -13.53 -1.15
C GLN A 97 6.10 -12.13 -1.59
N LYS A 98 4.83 -11.98 -1.93
CA LYS A 98 4.21 -10.71 -2.32
C LYS A 98 3.51 -10.07 -1.13
N ILE A 99 3.92 -8.86 -0.82
CA ILE A 99 3.38 -8.06 0.28
C ILE A 99 2.57 -6.90 -0.29
N LEU A 100 1.37 -6.71 0.20
CA LEU A 100 0.51 -5.55 -0.10
C LEU A 100 0.35 -4.69 1.16
N PHE A 101 0.51 -3.39 1.00
CA PHE A 101 0.08 -2.40 2.00
C PHE A 101 -1.11 -1.62 1.48
N ILE A 102 -2.16 -1.50 2.28
CA ILE A 102 -3.36 -0.72 1.99
C ILE A 102 -3.39 0.51 2.88
N PHE A 103 -3.52 1.67 2.27
CA PHE A 103 -3.62 2.97 2.94
C PHE A 103 -4.95 3.63 2.57
N GLY A 104 -5.63 4.19 3.56
CA GLY A 104 -6.86 4.94 3.34
C GLY A 104 -6.62 6.38 2.83
N PRO A 105 -7.66 7.03 2.31
CA PRO A 105 -7.65 8.47 2.08
C PRO A 105 -7.61 9.24 3.42
N GLU A 106 -7.61 10.58 3.35
CA GLU A 106 -7.59 11.44 4.54
C GLU A 106 -8.78 11.18 5.49
N GLY A 107 -9.90 10.71 4.95
CA GLY A 107 -11.08 10.30 5.74
C GLY A 107 -10.97 8.92 6.38
N GLY A 108 -9.88 8.18 6.12
CA GLY A 108 -9.68 6.82 6.61
C GLY A 108 -10.32 5.74 5.73
N ILE A 109 -10.29 4.52 6.23
CA ILE A 109 -10.88 3.33 5.59
C ILE A 109 -12.23 3.06 6.27
N SER A 110 -13.28 2.81 5.51
CA SER A 110 -14.61 2.53 6.06
C SER A 110 -14.65 1.16 6.77
N PRO A 111 -15.57 0.96 7.75
CA PRO A 111 -15.72 -0.34 8.40
C PRO A 111 -15.97 -1.48 7.41
N SER A 112 -16.79 -1.27 6.38
CA SER A 112 -17.07 -2.27 5.36
C SER A 112 -15.86 -2.62 4.50
N GLU A 113 -14.97 -1.66 4.25
CA GLU A 113 -13.69 -1.90 3.58
C GLU A 113 -12.73 -2.69 4.47
N ILE A 114 -12.67 -2.35 5.75
CA ILE A 114 -11.87 -3.12 6.72
C ILE A 114 -12.32 -4.58 6.75
N ASP A 115 -13.63 -4.82 6.86
CA ASP A 115 -14.19 -6.18 6.88
C ASP A 115 -13.80 -6.95 5.61
N ALA A 116 -13.95 -6.34 4.44
CA ALA A 116 -13.59 -6.97 3.17
C ALA A 116 -12.07 -7.27 3.05
N PHE A 117 -11.23 -6.39 3.56
CA PHE A 117 -9.79 -6.61 3.55
C PHE A 117 -9.36 -7.70 4.56
N GLU A 118 -10.00 -7.75 5.74
CA GLU A 118 -9.75 -8.81 6.73
C GLU A 118 -10.23 -10.17 6.22
N GLU A 119 -11.37 -10.24 5.55
CA GLU A 119 -11.85 -11.46 4.89
C GLU A 119 -10.87 -11.99 3.82
N ALA A 120 -10.15 -11.10 3.16
CA ALA A 120 -9.09 -11.44 2.21
C ALA A 120 -7.75 -11.82 2.88
N GLY A 121 -7.69 -11.88 4.20
CA GLY A 121 -6.47 -12.20 4.96
C GLY A 121 -5.65 -10.98 5.38
N GLY A 122 -6.20 -9.78 5.26
CA GLY A 122 -5.54 -8.54 5.67
C GLY A 122 -5.40 -8.43 7.19
N LEU A 123 -4.24 -7.96 7.62
CA LEU A 123 -3.93 -7.69 9.02
C LEU A 123 -3.88 -6.18 9.26
N LYS A 124 -4.63 -5.70 10.23
CA LYS A 124 -4.52 -4.31 10.69
C LYS A 124 -3.19 -4.07 11.38
N ILE A 125 -2.49 -3.03 10.97
CA ILE A 125 -1.20 -2.65 11.54
C ILE A 125 -1.18 -1.18 11.95
N GLY A 126 -0.45 -0.89 13.01
CA GLY A 126 -0.03 0.46 13.38
C GLY A 126 1.32 0.80 12.74
N LEU A 127 1.49 2.03 12.31
CA LEU A 127 2.76 2.56 11.78
C LEU A 127 3.50 3.42 12.83
N GLY A 128 3.51 2.95 14.08
CA GLY A 128 4.13 3.67 15.20
C GLY A 128 3.15 4.59 15.94
N PRO A 129 3.60 5.28 16.98
CA PRO A 129 2.73 6.00 17.92
C PRO A 129 2.27 7.37 17.42
N ARG A 130 2.69 7.80 16.25
CA ARG A 130 2.37 9.12 15.68
C ARG A 130 1.40 8.97 14.50
N ILE A 131 0.47 9.92 14.39
CA ILE A 131 -0.39 10.03 13.21
C ILE A 131 0.46 10.51 12.03
N MET A 132 0.37 9.78 10.92
CA MET A 132 1.05 10.14 9.67
C MET A 132 0.04 10.62 8.63
N ARG A 133 0.46 11.59 7.83
CA ARG A 133 -0.31 11.99 6.64
C ARG A 133 -0.34 10.83 5.64
N THR A 134 -1.37 10.83 4.79
CA THR A 134 -1.58 9.79 3.76
C THR A 134 -0.38 9.64 2.82
N GLU A 135 0.30 10.73 2.48
CA GLU A 135 1.50 10.71 1.64
C GLU A 135 2.75 10.19 2.38
N THR A 136 2.80 10.29 3.71
CA THR A 136 3.95 9.86 4.52
C THR A 136 3.89 8.38 4.89
N ALA A 137 2.70 7.86 5.17
CA ALA A 137 2.51 6.49 5.64
C ALA A 137 3.09 5.42 4.70
N PRO A 138 2.92 5.50 3.36
CA PRO A 138 3.55 4.56 2.43
C PRO A 138 5.07 4.59 2.45
N LEU A 139 5.67 5.78 2.60
CA LEU A 139 7.12 5.93 2.67
C LEU A 139 7.69 5.29 3.93
N TYR A 140 6.99 5.48 5.06
CA TYR A 140 7.37 4.85 6.32
C TYR A 140 7.25 3.32 6.25
N ALA A 141 6.15 2.79 5.70
CA ALA A 141 5.97 1.35 5.54
C ALA A 141 7.05 0.73 4.65
N LEU A 142 7.33 1.32 3.49
CA LEU A 142 8.38 0.85 2.59
C LEU A 142 9.78 0.94 3.21
N SER A 143 10.07 1.98 3.98
CA SER A 143 11.33 2.09 4.73
C SER A 143 11.46 1.01 5.79
N SER A 144 10.35 0.64 6.46
CA SER A 144 10.34 -0.45 7.44
C SER A 144 10.58 -1.80 6.77
N VAL A 145 10.00 -2.03 5.59
CA VAL A 145 10.26 -3.24 4.79
C VAL A 145 11.72 -3.31 4.37
N SER A 146 12.27 -2.22 3.81
CA SER A 146 13.68 -2.16 3.40
C SER A 146 14.61 -2.42 4.59
N TYR A 147 14.36 -1.81 5.73
CA TYR A 147 15.14 -2.07 6.94
C TYR A 147 15.08 -3.56 7.34
N ALA A 148 13.88 -4.13 7.42
CA ALA A 148 13.69 -5.50 7.89
C ALA A 148 14.25 -6.55 6.94
N LEU A 149 14.10 -6.35 5.61
CA LEU A 149 14.41 -7.38 4.61
C LEU A 149 15.72 -7.16 3.88
N GLU A 150 16.28 -5.96 3.87
CA GLU A 150 17.50 -5.62 3.14
C GLU A 150 18.67 -5.26 4.06
N LEU A 151 18.43 -4.55 5.17
CA LEU A 151 19.48 -4.04 6.04
C LEU A 151 19.71 -4.86 7.32
N ASN A 152 18.68 -5.54 7.81
CA ASN A 152 18.72 -6.32 9.05
C ASN A 152 18.81 -7.82 8.76
N LYS A 153 19.77 -8.21 7.90
CA LYS A 153 20.05 -9.61 7.55
C LYS A 153 21.18 -10.18 8.38
#